data_612e5b17acd53a4151e3c83021aa70cf
#
_entry.id   612e5b17acd53a4151e3c83021aa70cf
#
_cell.length_a   1.000
_cell.length_b   1.000
_cell.length_c   1.000
_cell.angle_alpha   90.00
_cell.angle_beta   90.00
_cell.angle_gamma   90.00
#
_symmetry.space_group_name_H-M   'P 1'
#
loop_
_entity.id
_entity.type
_entity.pdbx_description
1 polymer ?
#
loop_
_entity_poly.entity_id
_entity_poly.type
_entity_poly.pdbx_seq_one_letter_code
_entity_poly.pdbx_strand_id
1 'polypeptide(L)'
;MITKDEILSRLHQLPAMPVVVREVMASFKNDNVGGATLARRIAQDQGLSAKMLRVANSSFYGLPRKIGSIQDAVAVMGFNSVRSLVLSAGFMHAFPPAPHGLFDRRAYWKRSFRVACYAQVLAQCLRQDRQMAFTVGMFHDVGQLVLDVCIPQQFADLLQQQKTSGLNLIEIEQSQLGFTHAEIGAEMARRWNFPPEIEHAIRYCNTPEHEPFDPVTGLVHVAALLESGLRSDELMARLPKMLCDRLKVSWERIEACLPEPEQLDAEAETMLAE
;
A
#
# COMPACT_ATOMS: atom_id res chain seq x y z
N MET A 1 19.92 -13.48 18.11
CA MET A 1 18.61 -13.20 17.50
C MET A 1 18.50 -11.69 17.41
N ILE A 2 18.19 -11.13 16.26
CA ILE A 2 18.08 -9.67 16.11
C ILE A 2 16.84 -9.17 16.87
N THR A 3 16.94 -8.02 17.50
CA THR A 3 15.83 -7.43 18.25
C THR A 3 15.11 -6.37 17.42
N LYS A 4 13.87 -6.06 17.80
CA LYS A 4 13.09 -4.97 17.19
C LYS A 4 13.84 -3.64 17.27
N ASP A 5 14.45 -3.33 18.41
CA ASP A 5 15.20 -2.09 18.62
C ASP A 5 16.44 -2.00 17.73
N GLU A 6 17.10 -3.12 17.46
CA GLU A 6 18.21 -3.15 16.49
C GLU A 6 17.74 -2.85 15.06
N ILE A 7 16.58 -3.38 14.63
CA ILE A 7 15.98 -3.00 13.34
C ILE A 7 15.65 -1.51 13.33
N LEU A 8 15.00 -1.01 14.38
CA LEU A 8 14.62 0.40 14.48
C LEU A 8 15.84 1.34 14.48
N SER A 9 16.97 0.89 15.04
CA SER A 9 18.22 1.63 14.98
C SER A 9 18.81 1.72 13.55
N ARG A 10 18.50 0.73 12.70
CA ARG A 10 18.95 0.66 11.30
C ARG A 10 18.06 1.41 10.31
N LEU A 11 16.95 2.01 10.74
CA LEU A 11 16.06 2.78 9.84
C LEU A 11 16.76 3.94 9.13
N HIS A 12 17.92 4.40 9.64
CA HIS A 12 18.76 5.38 8.94
C HIS A 12 19.39 4.83 7.64
N GLN A 13 19.42 3.50 7.44
CA GLN A 13 19.90 2.85 6.22
C GLN A 13 18.86 2.87 5.09
N LEU A 14 17.60 3.18 5.43
CA LEU A 14 16.55 3.30 4.42
C LEU A 14 16.87 4.45 3.47
N PRO A 15 16.48 4.34 2.20
CA PRO A 15 16.63 5.42 1.23
C PRO A 15 16.00 6.72 1.72
N ALA A 16 16.66 7.84 1.43
CA ALA A 16 16.10 9.14 1.74
C ALA A 16 14.83 9.40 0.91
N MET A 17 13.74 9.80 1.55
CA MET A 17 12.52 10.18 0.84
C MET A 17 12.74 11.41 -0.01
N PRO A 18 12.28 11.42 -1.28
CA PRO A 18 12.27 12.62 -2.10
C PRO A 18 11.58 13.78 -1.39
N VAL A 19 12.07 15.00 -1.58
CA VAL A 19 11.54 16.21 -0.89
C VAL A 19 10.04 16.35 -1.16
N VAL A 20 9.62 16.14 -2.39
CA VAL A 20 8.21 16.25 -2.81
C VAL A 20 7.31 15.25 -2.08
N VAL A 21 7.80 14.04 -1.83
CA VAL A 21 7.06 13.01 -1.08
C VAL A 21 6.87 13.44 0.37
N ARG A 22 7.90 14.00 1.01
CA ARG A 22 7.81 14.52 2.38
C ARG A 22 6.79 15.68 2.48
N GLU A 23 6.73 16.53 1.47
CA GLU A 23 5.74 17.62 1.40
C GLU A 23 4.33 17.11 1.21
N VAL A 24 4.16 16.09 0.36
CA VAL A 24 2.88 15.40 0.20
C VAL A 24 2.44 14.78 1.53
N MET A 25 3.34 14.12 2.24
CA MET A 25 3.03 13.56 3.57
C MET A 25 2.62 14.66 4.58
N ALA A 26 3.33 15.80 4.58
CA ALA A 26 2.97 16.92 5.44
C ALA A 26 1.58 17.50 5.12
N SER A 27 1.14 17.41 3.87
CA SER A 27 -0.18 17.90 3.44
C SER A 27 -1.36 17.08 3.99
N PHE A 28 -1.15 15.87 4.52
CA PHE A 28 -2.20 15.13 5.21
C PHE A 28 -2.58 15.74 6.56
N LYS A 29 -1.64 16.45 7.19
CA LYS A 29 -1.84 17.12 8.49
C LYS A 29 -2.30 18.57 8.36
N ASN A 30 -2.24 19.13 7.15
CA ASN A 30 -2.51 20.55 6.94
C ASN A 30 -3.22 20.76 5.60
N ASP A 31 -4.55 20.83 5.64
CA ASP A 31 -5.39 21.07 4.47
C ASP A 31 -5.15 22.45 3.81
N ASN A 32 -4.41 23.35 4.48
CA ASN A 32 -4.03 24.66 3.93
C ASN A 32 -2.89 24.58 2.90
N VAL A 33 -2.26 23.42 2.70
CA VAL A 33 -1.31 23.24 1.59
C VAL A 33 -2.13 23.19 0.30
N GLY A 34 -2.28 24.32 -0.36
CA GLY A 34 -3.09 24.45 -1.57
C GLY A 34 -2.66 23.45 -2.64
N GLY A 35 -3.60 22.66 -3.17
CA GLY A 35 -3.34 21.64 -4.19
C GLY A 35 -2.55 22.19 -5.39
N ALA A 36 -2.76 23.45 -5.77
CA ALA A 36 -1.99 24.13 -6.82
C ALA A 36 -0.49 24.31 -6.49
N THR A 37 -0.16 24.53 -5.22
CA THR A 37 1.24 24.67 -4.80
C THR A 37 1.95 23.32 -4.83
N LEU A 38 1.30 22.28 -4.33
CA LEU A 38 1.82 20.92 -4.38
C LEU A 38 1.94 20.42 -5.83
N ALA A 39 0.93 20.66 -6.67
CA ALA A 39 0.97 20.31 -8.09
C ALA A 39 2.17 20.94 -8.81
N ARG A 40 2.50 22.20 -8.54
CA ARG A 40 3.68 22.85 -9.10
C ARG A 40 5.00 22.21 -8.65
N ARG A 41 5.10 21.79 -7.38
CA ARG A 41 6.30 21.12 -6.86
C ARG A 41 6.47 19.72 -7.44
N ILE A 42 5.39 18.94 -7.53
CA ILE A 42 5.40 17.63 -8.19
C ILE A 42 5.87 17.78 -9.65
N ALA A 43 5.38 18.81 -10.37
CA ALA A 43 5.72 19.06 -11.76
C ALA A 43 7.22 19.40 -11.96
N GLN A 44 7.96 19.78 -10.92
CA GLN A 44 9.39 20.02 -10.99
C GLN A 44 10.22 18.71 -11.00
N ASP A 45 9.67 17.61 -10.51
CA ASP A 45 10.27 16.29 -10.58
C ASP A 45 9.75 15.56 -11.82
N GLN A 46 10.56 15.53 -12.89
CA GLN A 46 10.15 14.96 -14.18
C GLN A 46 9.88 13.46 -14.08
N GLY A 47 10.71 12.70 -13.34
CA GLY A 47 10.55 11.25 -13.19
C GLY A 47 9.26 10.90 -12.46
N LEU A 48 9.02 11.54 -11.32
CA LEU A 48 7.82 11.36 -10.53
C LEU A 48 6.56 11.79 -11.30
N SER A 49 6.62 12.96 -11.99
CA SER A 49 5.53 13.46 -12.82
C SER A 49 5.17 12.51 -13.96
N ALA A 50 6.17 12.02 -14.69
CA ALA A 50 5.95 11.08 -15.79
C ALA A 50 5.28 9.78 -15.30
N LYS A 51 5.78 9.22 -14.20
CA LYS A 51 5.22 8.01 -13.59
C LYS A 51 3.80 8.23 -13.11
N MET A 52 3.54 9.33 -12.42
CA MET A 52 2.21 9.68 -11.94
C MET A 52 1.22 9.89 -13.09
N LEU A 53 1.61 10.62 -14.16
CA LEU A 53 0.74 10.85 -15.31
C LEU A 53 0.46 9.57 -16.08
N ARG A 54 1.40 8.63 -16.14
CA ARG A 54 1.18 7.31 -16.74
C ARG A 54 0.09 6.55 -15.98
N VAL A 55 0.19 6.48 -14.65
CA VAL A 55 -0.83 5.82 -13.81
C VAL A 55 -2.18 6.54 -13.90
N ALA A 56 -2.19 7.87 -13.86
CA ALA A 56 -3.41 8.65 -13.98
C ALA A 56 -4.14 8.43 -15.33
N ASN A 57 -3.39 8.18 -16.41
CA ASN A 57 -3.93 7.89 -17.73
C ASN A 57 -4.24 6.42 -17.99
N SER A 58 -4.09 5.57 -17.01
CA SER A 58 -4.40 4.15 -17.12
C SER A 58 -5.91 3.91 -17.17
N SER A 59 -6.32 2.73 -17.66
CA SER A 59 -7.74 2.36 -17.78
C SER A 59 -8.42 2.23 -16.42
N PHE A 60 -7.65 1.97 -15.36
CA PHE A 60 -8.16 1.88 -13.98
C PHE A 60 -8.87 3.17 -13.53
N TYR A 61 -8.32 4.35 -13.89
CA TYR A 61 -8.96 5.62 -13.56
C TYR A 61 -10.09 5.99 -14.52
N GLY A 62 -10.16 5.35 -15.70
CA GLY A 62 -11.25 5.51 -16.67
C GLY A 62 -11.53 6.96 -17.06
N LEU A 63 -10.48 7.79 -17.14
CA LEU A 63 -10.65 9.21 -17.38
C LEU A 63 -11.16 9.49 -18.79
N PRO A 64 -12.07 10.44 -18.97
CA PRO A 64 -12.70 10.72 -20.27
C PRO A 64 -11.73 11.31 -21.31
N ARG A 65 -10.58 11.82 -20.87
CA ARG A 65 -9.50 12.35 -21.71
C ARG A 65 -8.14 12.11 -21.08
N LYS A 66 -7.10 12.07 -21.92
CA LYS A 66 -5.72 12.02 -21.43
C LYS A 66 -5.36 13.29 -20.65
N ILE A 67 -4.66 13.07 -19.55
CA ILE A 67 -4.10 14.11 -18.69
C ILE A 67 -2.67 14.38 -19.11
N GLY A 68 -2.34 15.64 -19.40
CA GLY A 68 -1.02 16.07 -19.84
C GLY A 68 -0.18 16.78 -18.79
N SER A 69 -0.79 17.14 -17.64
CA SER A 69 -0.10 17.87 -16.57
C SER A 69 -0.57 17.45 -15.19
N ILE A 70 0.26 17.71 -14.19
CA ILE A 70 -0.11 17.47 -12.78
C ILE A 70 -1.28 18.35 -12.36
N GLN A 71 -1.37 19.57 -12.87
CA GLN A 71 -2.49 20.47 -12.64
C GLN A 71 -3.80 19.89 -13.20
N ASP A 72 -3.77 19.33 -14.42
CA ASP A 72 -4.93 18.62 -14.99
C ASP A 72 -5.30 17.41 -14.16
N ALA A 73 -4.31 16.63 -13.67
CA ALA A 73 -4.55 15.50 -12.80
C ALA A 73 -5.31 15.92 -11.53
N VAL A 74 -4.87 17.00 -10.88
CA VAL A 74 -5.55 17.53 -9.69
C VAL A 74 -6.98 18.01 -10.04
N ALA A 75 -7.17 18.65 -11.17
CA ALA A 75 -8.50 19.16 -11.59
C ALA A 75 -9.49 18.02 -11.89
N VAL A 76 -9.02 16.91 -12.47
CA VAL A 76 -9.90 15.81 -12.95
C VAL A 76 -10.07 14.73 -11.88
N MET A 77 -8.98 14.32 -11.22
CA MET A 77 -8.98 13.22 -10.24
C MET A 77 -9.19 13.69 -8.81
N GLY A 78 -9.00 14.97 -8.56
CA GLY A 78 -8.98 15.56 -7.23
C GLY A 78 -7.62 15.46 -6.54
N PHE A 79 -7.40 16.35 -5.59
CA PHE A 79 -6.13 16.48 -4.86
C PHE A 79 -5.74 15.21 -4.11
N ASN A 80 -6.70 14.56 -3.43
CA ASN A 80 -6.43 13.37 -2.64
C ASN A 80 -5.94 12.17 -3.48
N SER A 81 -6.51 11.99 -4.68
CA SER A 81 -6.06 10.94 -5.61
C SER A 81 -4.62 11.18 -6.09
N VAL A 82 -4.31 12.43 -6.47
CA VAL A 82 -2.96 12.81 -6.87
C VAL A 82 -1.98 12.62 -5.72
N ARG A 83 -2.34 12.99 -4.50
CA ARG A 83 -1.54 12.82 -3.30
C ARG A 83 -1.18 11.33 -3.07
N SER A 84 -2.15 10.43 -3.14
CA SER A 84 -1.93 8.98 -3.01
C SER A 84 -0.99 8.43 -4.08
N LEU A 85 -1.17 8.85 -5.33
CA LEU A 85 -0.31 8.42 -6.45
C LEU A 85 1.14 8.92 -6.30
N VAL A 86 1.32 10.18 -5.89
CA VAL A 86 2.66 10.74 -5.68
C VAL A 86 3.40 10.01 -4.56
N LEU A 87 2.71 9.69 -3.46
CA LEU A 87 3.29 8.88 -2.40
C LEU A 87 3.73 7.53 -2.93
N SER A 88 2.84 6.81 -3.63
CA SER A 88 3.14 5.49 -4.18
C SER A 88 4.32 5.52 -5.15
N ALA A 89 4.31 6.44 -6.11
CA ALA A 89 5.38 6.58 -7.09
C ALA A 89 6.72 6.98 -6.44
N GLY A 90 6.68 7.86 -5.43
CA GLY A 90 7.88 8.29 -4.71
C GLY A 90 8.50 7.16 -3.87
N PHE A 91 7.69 6.33 -3.23
CA PHE A 91 8.18 5.15 -2.52
C PHE A 91 8.76 4.10 -3.48
N MET A 92 8.09 3.83 -4.60
CA MET A 92 8.64 2.93 -5.62
C MET A 92 9.97 3.43 -6.18
N HIS A 93 10.12 4.76 -6.33
CA HIS A 93 11.39 5.36 -6.73
C HIS A 93 12.48 5.19 -5.65
N ALA A 94 12.13 5.34 -4.38
CA ALA A 94 13.06 5.16 -3.27
C ALA A 94 13.46 3.69 -3.06
N PHE A 95 12.57 2.74 -3.36
CA PHE A 95 12.81 1.30 -3.26
C PHE A 95 12.67 0.63 -4.63
N PRO A 96 13.56 0.90 -5.59
CA PRO A 96 13.45 0.37 -6.94
C PRO A 96 13.59 -1.16 -6.94
N PRO A 97 13.09 -1.83 -7.98
CA PRO A 97 13.39 -3.25 -8.22
C PRO A 97 14.91 -3.50 -8.18
N ALA A 98 15.31 -4.57 -7.52
CA ALA A 98 16.71 -4.98 -7.41
C ALA A 98 16.90 -6.31 -8.13
N PRO A 99 17.41 -6.35 -9.39
CA PRO A 99 17.46 -7.56 -10.21
C PRO A 99 18.24 -8.72 -9.57
N HIS A 100 19.20 -8.40 -8.68
CA HIS A 100 20.00 -9.38 -7.95
C HIS A 100 19.69 -9.38 -6.43
N GLY A 101 18.61 -8.73 -6.03
CA GLY A 101 18.15 -8.73 -4.64
C GLY A 101 17.59 -10.10 -4.22
N LEU A 102 17.70 -10.41 -2.94
CA LEU A 102 17.10 -11.62 -2.35
C LEU A 102 15.57 -11.52 -2.25
N PHE A 103 15.05 -10.31 -2.20
CA PHE A 103 13.63 -9.99 -2.16
C PHE A 103 13.16 -9.41 -3.50
N ASP A 104 12.11 -9.99 -4.08
CA ASP A 104 11.53 -9.51 -5.33
C ASP A 104 10.66 -8.26 -5.11
N ARG A 105 11.31 -7.08 -5.12
CA ARG A 105 10.61 -5.80 -4.97
C ARG A 105 9.64 -5.50 -6.11
N ARG A 106 9.84 -6.07 -7.31
CA ARG A 106 8.88 -5.88 -8.42
C ARG A 106 7.58 -6.63 -8.13
N ALA A 107 7.67 -7.89 -7.71
CA ALA A 107 6.51 -8.67 -7.30
C ALA A 107 5.80 -8.05 -6.07
N TYR A 108 6.58 -7.54 -5.11
CA TYR A 108 6.05 -6.81 -3.96
C TYR A 108 5.21 -5.60 -4.38
N TRP A 109 5.73 -4.73 -5.26
CA TRP A 109 5.00 -3.54 -5.71
C TRP A 109 3.78 -3.89 -6.55
N LYS A 110 3.88 -4.93 -7.40
CA LYS A 110 2.74 -5.45 -8.17
C LYS A 110 1.61 -5.90 -7.24
N ARG A 111 1.94 -6.68 -6.22
CA ARG A 111 1.00 -7.13 -5.19
C ARG A 111 0.39 -5.96 -4.43
N SER A 112 1.21 -5.04 -3.93
CA SER A 112 0.75 -3.87 -3.18
C SER A 112 -0.21 -3.01 -4.00
N PHE A 113 0.07 -2.80 -5.29
CA PHE A 113 -0.82 -2.07 -6.18
C PHE A 113 -2.16 -2.79 -6.37
N ARG A 114 -2.16 -4.11 -6.57
CA ARG A 114 -3.41 -4.89 -6.70
C ARG A 114 -4.25 -4.82 -5.42
N VAL A 115 -3.62 -4.96 -4.25
CA VAL A 115 -4.30 -4.76 -2.96
C VAL A 115 -4.90 -3.35 -2.86
N ALA A 116 -4.15 -2.32 -3.26
CA ALA A 116 -4.64 -0.95 -3.25
C ALA A 116 -5.86 -0.74 -4.17
N CYS A 117 -5.85 -1.33 -5.37
CA CYS A 117 -6.98 -1.28 -6.29
C CYS A 117 -8.21 -2.02 -5.73
N TYR A 118 -8.05 -3.23 -5.20
CA TYR A 118 -9.14 -3.94 -4.54
C TYR A 118 -9.70 -3.13 -3.36
N ALA A 119 -8.84 -2.62 -2.48
CA ALA A 119 -9.25 -1.81 -1.34
C ALA A 119 -10.03 -0.56 -1.76
N GLN A 120 -9.58 0.13 -2.83
CA GLN A 120 -10.24 1.32 -3.37
C GLN A 120 -11.64 1.01 -3.91
N VAL A 121 -11.78 -0.09 -4.65
CA VAL A 121 -13.06 -0.51 -5.22
C VAL A 121 -14.03 -0.92 -4.10
N LEU A 122 -13.56 -1.73 -3.14
CA LEU A 122 -14.36 -2.12 -1.97
C LEU A 122 -14.79 -0.90 -1.15
N ALA A 123 -13.90 0.07 -0.93
CA ALA A 123 -14.23 1.30 -0.23
C ALA A 123 -15.35 2.08 -0.94
N GLN A 124 -15.31 2.15 -2.28
CA GLN A 124 -16.40 2.76 -3.05
C GLN A 124 -17.73 2.05 -2.81
N CYS A 125 -17.75 0.72 -2.91
CA CYS A 125 -18.95 -0.08 -2.74
C CYS A 125 -19.54 -0.01 -1.33
N LEU A 126 -18.66 0.13 -0.33
CA LEU A 126 -19.03 0.16 1.08
C LEU A 126 -19.09 1.58 1.66
N ARG A 127 -18.99 2.61 0.79
CA ARG A 127 -19.07 4.04 1.14
C ARG A 127 -18.04 4.48 2.17
N GLN A 128 -16.81 3.98 2.03
CA GLN A 128 -15.65 4.38 2.82
C GLN A 128 -14.73 5.30 2.01
N ASP A 129 -13.66 5.81 2.63
CA ASP A 129 -12.67 6.67 1.94
C ASP A 129 -11.83 5.85 0.96
N ARG A 130 -12.11 6.06 -0.33
CA ARG A 130 -11.44 5.39 -1.46
C ARG A 130 -9.95 5.69 -1.53
N GLN A 131 -9.57 6.94 -1.31
CA GLN A 131 -8.19 7.40 -1.43
C GLN A 131 -7.34 6.92 -0.26
N MET A 132 -7.92 6.94 0.94
CA MET A 132 -7.27 6.36 2.11
C MET A 132 -7.11 4.85 1.93
N ALA A 133 -8.14 4.13 1.46
CA ALA A 133 -8.07 2.69 1.21
C ALA A 133 -6.99 2.33 0.17
N PHE A 134 -6.89 3.10 -0.93
CA PHE A 134 -5.82 2.94 -1.90
C PHE A 134 -4.44 3.17 -1.27
N THR A 135 -4.28 4.26 -0.53
CA THR A 135 -2.99 4.60 0.11
C THR A 135 -2.58 3.51 1.09
N VAL A 136 -3.49 3.10 1.97
CA VAL A 136 -3.21 2.03 2.93
C VAL A 136 -2.88 0.72 2.21
N GLY A 137 -3.64 0.36 1.18
CA GLY A 137 -3.38 -0.83 0.37
C GLY A 137 -1.99 -0.84 -0.27
N MET A 138 -1.49 0.33 -0.72
CA MET A 138 -0.12 0.45 -1.24
C MET A 138 0.96 0.21 -0.18
N PHE A 139 0.68 0.54 1.08
CA PHE A 139 1.68 0.53 2.15
C PHE A 139 1.46 -0.52 3.23
N HIS A 140 0.41 -1.35 3.13
CA HIS A 140 0.03 -2.29 4.18
C HIS A 140 1.17 -3.22 4.63
N ASP A 141 2.01 -3.65 3.70
CA ASP A 141 3.15 -4.55 3.94
C ASP A 141 4.52 -3.83 3.85
N VAL A 142 4.56 -2.49 3.95
CA VAL A 142 5.79 -1.70 3.75
C VAL A 142 6.95 -2.11 4.66
N GLY A 143 6.65 -2.73 5.79
CA GLY A 143 7.67 -3.29 6.68
C GLY A 143 8.51 -4.40 6.05
N GLN A 144 8.01 -5.11 5.02
CA GLN A 144 8.79 -6.08 4.26
C GLN A 144 9.98 -5.40 3.53
N LEU A 145 9.77 -4.19 2.98
CA LEU A 145 10.87 -3.40 2.40
C LEU A 145 11.89 -2.97 3.46
N VAL A 146 11.42 -2.67 4.66
CA VAL A 146 12.33 -2.34 5.78
C VAL A 146 13.17 -3.54 6.17
N LEU A 147 12.56 -4.73 6.29
CA LEU A 147 13.28 -5.97 6.60
C LEU A 147 14.27 -6.33 5.50
N ASP A 148 13.88 -6.18 4.22
CA ASP A 148 14.76 -6.40 3.08
C ASP A 148 16.02 -5.50 3.10
N VAL A 149 15.90 -4.26 3.53
CA VAL A 149 17.05 -3.35 3.65
C VAL A 149 17.88 -3.62 4.91
N CYS A 150 17.23 -3.83 6.06
CA CYS A 150 17.89 -3.91 7.35
C CYS A 150 18.49 -5.29 7.66
N ILE A 151 17.85 -6.37 7.16
CA ILE A 151 18.24 -7.77 7.43
C ILE A 151 18.03 -8.67 6.19
N PRO A 152 18.60 -8.34 5.03
CA PRO A 152 18.25 -8.96 3.76
C PRO A 152 18.35 -10.48 3.75
N GLN A 153 19.43 -11.05 4.31
CA GLN A 153 19.61 -12.50 4.33
C GLN A 153 18.59 -13.20 5.24
N GLN A 154 18.41 -12.70 6.47
CA GLN A 154 17.44 -13.28 7.41
C GLN A 154 16.00 -13.18 6.85
N PHE A 155 15.66 -12.05 6.24
CA PHE A 155 14.34 -11.88 5.64
C PHE A 155 14.13 -12.83 4.44
N ALA A 156 15.15 -13.05 3.62
CA ALA A 156 15.09 -14.04 2.54
C ALA A 156 14.88 -15.46 3.07
N ASP A 157 15.52 -15.83 4.19
CA ASP A 157 15.36 -17.14 4.83
C ASP A 157 13.92 -17.32 5.35
N LEU A 158 13.28 -16.26 5.93
CA LEU A 158 11.88 -16.30 6.35
C LEU A 158 10.94 -16.49 5.16
N LEU A 159 11.18 -15.80 4.05
CA LEU A 159 10.39 -15.95 2.81
C LEU A 159 10.54 -17.35 2.20
N GLN A 160 11.74 -17.92 2.24
CA GLN A 160 11.97 -19.29 1.79
C GLN A 160 11.23 -20.29 2.68
N GLN A 161 11.22 -20.07 3.99
CA GLN A 161 10.44 -20.91 4.91
C GLN A 161 8.94 -20.79 4.64
N GLN A 162 8.41 -19.59 4.40
CA GLN A 162 7.02 -19.39 4.01
C GLN A 162 6.64 -20.24 2.78
N LYS A 163 7.49 -20.20 1.73
CA LYS A 163 7.26 -20.97 0.51
C LYS A 163 7.25 -22.48 0.71
N THR A 164 8.08 -22.98 1.63
CA THR A 164 8.23 -24.43 1.86
C THR A 164 7.25 -24.99 2.89
N SER A 165 6.86 -24.20 3.89
CA SER A 165 5.97 -24.65 4.98
C SER A 165 4.49 -24.37 4.71
N GLY A 166 4.17 -23.39 3.84
CA GLY A 166 2.81 -22.90 3.64
C GLY A 166 2.23 -22.11 4.82
N LEU A 167 3.05 -21.83 5.84
CA LEU A 167 2.64 -21.00 6.98
C LEU A 167 2.52 -19.53 6.58
N ASN A 168 1.76 -18.76 7.35
CA ASN A 168 1.68 -17.31 7.17
C ASN A 168 3.03 -16.66 7.55
N LEU A 169 3.49 -15.68 6.76
CA LEU A 169 4.73 -14.95 7.03
C LEU A 169 4.73 -14.28 8.42
N ILE A 170 3.60 -13.72 8.85
CA ILE A 170 3.43 -13.11 10.19
C ILE A 170 3.73 -14.14 11.31
N GLU A 171 3.24 -15.37 11.17
CA GLU A 171 3.49 -16.44 12.16
C GLU A 171 4.96 -16.82 12.21
N ILE A 172 5.62 -16.91 11.05
CA ILE A 172 7.05 -17.21 10.94
C ILE A 172 7.88 -16.09 11.57
N GLU A 173 7.59 -14.84 11.23
CA GLU A 173 8.25 -13.66 11.79
C GLU A 173 8.09 -13.61 13.31
N GLN A 174 6.87 -13.77 13.82
CA GLN A 174 6.60 -13.76 15.25
C GLN A 174 7.37 -14.86 15.98
N SER A 175 7.45 -16.06 15.40
CA SER A 175 8.15 -17.20 16.03
C SER A 175 9.68 -17.04 16.00
N GLN A 176 10.24 -16.46 14.93
CA GLN A 176 11.69 -16.40 14.74
C GLN A 176 12.32 -15.08 15.14
N LEU A 177 11.61 -13.98 14.97
CA LEU A 177 12.10 -12.63 15.29
C LEU A 177 11.52 -12.10 16.59
N GLY A 178 10.32 -12.55 17.00
CA GLY A 178 9.55 -11.99 18.11
C GLY A 178 8.81 -10.69 17.78
N PHE A 179 8.81 -10.29 16.52
CA PHE A 179 8.07 -9.14 15.99
C PHE A 179 7.72 -9.38 14.51
N THR A 180 6.82 -8.58 13.97
CA THR A 180 6.34 -8.71 12.58
C THR A 180 6.75 -7.55 11.70
N HIS A 181 6.73 -7.74 10.37
CA HIS A 181 6.93 -6.64 9.43
C HIS A 181 5.84 -5.55 9.59
N ALA A 182 4.62 -5.90 9.98
CA ALA A 182 3.54 -4.94 10.23
C ALA A 182 3.91 -3.97 11.36
N GLU A 183 4.50 -4.48 12.45
CA GLU A 183 4.99 -3.64 13.55
C GLU A 183 6.14 -2.72 13.14
N ILE A 184 7.08 -3.25 12.35
CA ILE A 184 8.23 -2.49 11.84
C ILE A 184 7.77 -1.42 10.85
N GLY A 185 6.84 -1.76 9.94
CA GLY A 185 6.27 -0.84 8.98
C GLY A 185 5.52 0.32 9.66
N ALA A 186 4.74 0.03 10.69
CA ALA A 186 4.05 1.04 11.47
C ALA A 186 5.02 2.00 12.19
N GLU A 187 6.10 1.47 12.77
CA GLU A 187 7.12 2.30 13.42
C GLU A 187 7.88 3.17 12.40
N MET A 188 8.17 2.63 11.21
CA MET A 188 8.73 3.43 10.12
C MET A 188 7.74 4.54 9.71
N ALA A 189 6.46 4.22 9.52
CA ALA A 189 5.43 5.18 9.15
C ALA A 189 5.34 6.31 10.18
N ARG A 190 5.38 5.99 11.47
CA ARG A 190 5.40 6.96 12.57
C ARG A 190 6.61 7.88 12.48
N ARG A 191 7.82 7.34 12.27
CA ARG A 191 9.06 8.13 12.16
C ARG A 191 9.09 9.01 10.92
N TRP A 192 8.46 8.59 9.85
CA TRP A 192 8.33 9.36 8.62
C TRP A 192 7.12 10.30 8.62
N ASN A 193 6.43 10.44 9.77
CA ASN A 193 5.29 11.32 9.97
C ASN A 193 4.10 11.04 9.05
N PHE A 194 3.83 9.76 8.73
CA PHE A 194 2.57 9.39 8.11
C PHE A 194 1.38 9.78 8.98
N PRO A 195 0.18 9.97 8.40
CA PRO A 195 -1.05 10.09 9.17
C PRO A 195 -1.23 8.91 10.13
N PRO A 196 -1.76 9.17 11.35
CA PRO A 196 -1.99 8.10 12.33
C PRO A 196 -2.88 6.97 11.81
N GLU A 197 -3.83 7.28 10.91
CA GLU A 197 -4.71 6.31 10.28
C GLU A 197 -3.95 5.32 9.40
N ILE A 198 -2.93 5.79 8.68
CA ILE A 198 -2.06 4.93 7.85
C ILE A 198 -1.15 4.09 8.74
N GLU A 199 -0.56 4.68 9.79
CA GLU A 199 0.24 3.93 10.79
C GLU A 199 -0.59 2.80 11.42
N HIS A 200 -1.81 3.13 11.88
CA HIS A 200 -2.74 2.17 12.46
C HIS A 200 -3.04 1.03 11.48
N ALA A 201 -3.40 1.36 10.26
CA ALA A 201 -3.76 0.37 9.27
C ALA A 201 -2.59 -0.55 8.89
N ILE A 202 -1.37 -0.02 8.75
CA ILE A 202 -0.17 -0.85 8.54
C ILE A 202 0.04 -1.83 9.69
N ARG A 203 -0.18 -1.38 10.92
CA ARG A 203 0.00 -2.22 12.12
C ARG A 203 -1.01 -3.35 12.22
N TYR A 204 -2.26 -3.09 11.86
CA TYR A 204 -3.40 -3.95 12.18
C TYR A 204 -4.12 -4.56 10.96
N CYS A 205 -3.64 -4.36 9.73
CA CYS A 205 -4.26 -4.97 8.54
C CYS A 205 -4.28 -6.51 8.60
N ASN A 206 -3.37 -7.14 9.35
CA ASN A 206 -3.36 -8.60 9.58
C ASN A 206 -4.20 -9.05 10.79
N THR A 207 -4.66 -8.12 11.62
CA THR A 207 -5.52 -8.33 12.79
C THR A 207 -6.62 -7.27 12.83
N PRO A 208 -7.52 -7.25 11.82
CA PRO A 208 -8.48 -6.14 11.59
C PRO A 208 -9.57 -6.05 12.66
N GLU A 209 -9.65 -7.01 13.57
CA GLU A 209 -10.53 -7.01 14.74
C GLU A 209 -9.97 -6.18 15.91
N HIS A 210 -8.75 -5.64 15.80
CA HIS A 210 -8.15 -4.80 16.83
C HIS A 210 -8.99 -3.54 17.09
N GLU A 211 -9.14 -3.17 18.37
CA GLU A 211 -9.85 -1.94 18.76
C GLU A 211 -8.88 -0.77 19.01
N PRO A 212 -9.22 0.47 18.62
CA PRO A 212 -10.47 0.84 17.96
C PRO A 212 -10.53 0.33 16.52
N PHE A 213 -11.71 -0.21 16.13
CA PHE A 213 -11.92 -0.71 14.78
C PHE A 213 -11.87 0.43 13.75
N ASP A 214 -11.05 0.24 12.72
CA ASP A 214 -10.98 1.13 11.57
C ASP A 214 -11.51 0.44 10.30
N PRO A 215 -12.55 0.99 9.66
CA PRO A 215 -13.15 0.42 8.45
C PRO A 215 -12.15 0.24 7.30
N VAL A 216 -11.23 1.19 7.10
CA VAL A 216 -10.24 1.13 6.00
C VAL A 216 -9.25 0.00 6.24
N THR A 217 -8.79 -0.18 7.47
CA THR A 217 -7.93 -1.31 7.86
C THR A 217 -8.61 -2.64 7.54
N GLY A 218 -9.90 -2.77 7.91
CA GLY A 218 -10.69 -3.96 7.59
C GLY A 218 -10.83 -4.21 6.09
N LEU A 219 -11.06 -3.17 5.29
CA LEU A 219 -11.14 -3.27 3.83
C LEU A 219 -9.83 -3.72 3.19
N VAL A 220 -8.70 -3.21 3.68
CA VAL A 220 -7.38 -3.62 3.18
C VAL A 220 -7.09 -5.08 3.52
N HIS A 221 -7.52 -5.56 4.68
CA HIS A 221 -7.46 -6.99 5.01
C HIS A 221 -8.23 -7.84 3.99
N VAL A 222 -9.48 -7.48 3.68
CA VAL A 222 -10.28 -8.16 2.64
C VAL A 222 -9.56 -8.11 1.29
N ALA A 223 -9.02 -6.96 0.91
CA ALA A 223 -8.31 -6.76 -0.34
C ALA A 223 -7.05 -7.65 -0.47
N ALA A 224 -6.29 -7.79 0.63
CA ALA A 224 -5.11 -8.65 0.67
C ALA A 224 -5.47 -10.14 0.52
N LEU A 225 -6.59 -10.58 1.12
CA LEU A 225 -7.11 -11.94 0.94
C LEU A 225 -7.61 -12.17 -0.50
N LEU A 226 -8.27 -11.19 -1.11
CA LEU A 226 -8.67 -11.26 -2.52
C LEU A 226 -7.46 -11.36 -3.45
N GLU A 227 -6.40 -10.60 -3.17
CA GLU A 227 -5.16 -10.63 -3.93
C GLU A 227 -4.46 -12.00 -3.84
N SER A 228 -4.52 -12.67 -2.70
CA SER A 228 -3.98 -14.02 -2.53
C SER A 228 -4.79 -15.11 -3.27
N GLY A 229 -5.88 -14.74 -3.95
CA GLY A 229 -6.70 -15.65 -4.76
C GLY A 229 -7.94 -16.20 -4.06
N LEU A 230 -8.16 -15.86 -2.78
CA LEU A 230 -9.35 -16.31 -2.05
C LEU A 230 -10.62 -15.68 -2.64
N ARG A 231 -11.66 -16.51 -2.79
CA ARG A 231 -12.96 -16.11 -3.35
C ARG A 231 -14.10 -16.82 -2.61
N SER A 232 -15.31 -16.30 -2.78
CA SER A 232 -16.55 -16.95 -2.33
C SER A 232 -16.51 -17.37 -0.86
N ASP A 233 -16.90 -18.59 -0.58
CA ASP A 233 -16.99 -19.16 0.77
C ASP A 233 -15.62 -19.25 1.46
N GLU A 234 -14.55 -19.49 0.71
CA GLU A 234 -13.20 -19.53 1.26
C GLU A 234 -12.78 -18.16 1.82
N LEU A 235 -13.06 -17.08 1.08
CA LEU A 235 -12.82 -15.73 1.57
C LEU A 235 -13.65 -15.45 2.82
N MET A 236 -14.97 -15.73 2.74
CA MET A 236 -15.87 -15.44 3.86
C MET A 236 -15.52 -16.23 5.14
N ALA A 237 -15.03 -17.46 5.00
CA ALA A 237 -14.58 -18.28 6.12
C ALA A 237 -13.29 -17.76 6.78
N ARG A 238 -12.48 -16.99 6.04
CA ARG A 238 -11.24 -16.37 6.57
C ARG A 238 -11.48 -15.01 7.24
N LEU A 239 -12.60 -14.36 6.97
CA LEU A 239 -12.88 -13.05 7.54
C LEU A 239 -13.38 -13.15 8.97
N PRO A 240 -12.85 -12.30 9.89
CA PRO A 240 -13.41 -12.17 11.22
C PRO A 240 -14.89 -11.78 11.17
N LYS A 241 -15.74 -12.49 11.93
CA LYS A 241 -17.18 -12.22 11.97
C LYS A 241 -17.49 -10.76 12.29
N MET A 242 -16.78 -10.18 13.23
CA MET A 242 -16.92 -8.78 13.63
C MET A 242 -16.72 -7.82 12.45
N LEU A 243 -15.72 -8.11 11.59
CA LEU A 243 -15.45 -7.32 10.38
C LEU A 243 -16.62 -7.40 9.41
N CYS A 244 -17.15 -8.62 9.16
CA CYS A 244 -18.30 -8.82 8.30
C CYS A 244 -19.54 -8.06 8.80
N ASP A 245 -19.80 -8.11 10.09
CA ASP A 245 -20.94 -7.46 10.72
C ASP A 245 -20.82 -5.92 10.67
N ARG A 246 -19.65 -5.35 10.98
CA ARG A 246 -19.42 -3.89 11.00
C ARG A 246 -19.40 -3.28 9.61
N LEU A 247 -18.75 -3.93 8.62
CA LEU A 247 -18.69 -3.44 7.25
C LEU A 247 -19.87 -3.90 6.39
N LYS A 248 -20.73 -4.80 6.91
CA LYS A 248 -21.82 -5.45 6.16
C LYS A 248 -21.31 -6.10 4.87
N VAL A 249 -20.21 -6.82 5.00
CA VAL A 249 -19.57 -7.54 3.89
C VAL A 249 -20.31 -8.85 3.63
N SER A 250 -20.62 -9.10 2.36
CA SER A 250 -21.03 -10.42 1.85
C SER A 250 -20.34 -10.67 0.52
N TRP A 251 -20.24 -11.94 0.11
CA TRP A 251 -19.60 -12.28 -1.17
C TRP A 251 -20.28 -11.58 -2.35
N GLU A 252 -21.60 -11.57 -2.41
CA GLU A 252 -22.35 -10.95 -3.51
C GLU A 252 -22.04 -9.45 -3.65
N ARG A 253 -21.86 -8.75 -2.53
CA ARG A 253 -21.49 -7.33 -2.55
C ARG A 253 -20.06 -7.12 -2.98
N ILE A 254 -19.15 -8.00 -2.57
CA ILE A 254 -17.75 -7.97 -3.01
C ILE A 254 -17.69 -8.24 -4.51
N GLU A 255 -18.24 -9.36 -4.96
CA GLU A 255 -18.19 -9.84 -6.35
C GLU A 255 -18.75 -8.80 -7.34
N ALA A 256 -19.86 -8.16 -6.97
CA ALA A 256 -20.48 -7.12 -7.80
C ALA A 256 -19.58 -5.89 -8.06
N CYS A 257 -18.51 -5.71 -7.28
CA CYS A 257 -17.61 -4.57 -7.36
C CYS A 257 -16.24 -4.93 -7.94
N LEU A 258 -15.87 -6.24 -7.97
CA LEU A 258 -14.51 -6.62 -8.33
C LEU A 258 -14.19 -6.27 -9.79
N PRO A 259 -13.02 -5.66 -10.04
CA PRO A 259 -12.51 -5.52 -11.39
C PRO A 259 -12.02 -6.86 -11.92
N GLU A 260 -11.94 -6.99 -13.23
CA GLU A 260 -11.35 -8.16 -13.86
C GLU A 260 -9.86 -8.28 -13.50
N PRO A 261 -9.39 -9.49 -13.10
CA PRO A 261 -8.00 -9.69 -12.67
C PRO A 261 -6.97 -9.29 -13.74
N GLU A 262 -7.25 -9.54 -15.00
CA GLU A 262 -6.39 -9.18 -16.14
C GLU A 262 -6.22 -7.66 -16.27
N GLN A 263 -7.27 -6.91 -15.97
CA GLN A 263 -7.20 -5.45 -15.95
C GLN A 263 -6.26 -4.96 -14.86
N LEU A 264 -6.36 -5.52 -13.64
CA LEU A 264 -5.46 -5.16 -12.53
C LEU A 264 -4.00 -5.50 -12.82
N ASP A 265 -3.74 -6.61 -13.50
CA ASP A 265 -2.39 -6.99 -13.90
C ASP A 265 -1.79 -6.02 -14.92
N ALA A 266 -2.55 -5.63 -15.94
CA ALA A 266 -2.13 -4.67 -16.93
C ALA A 266 -1.83 -3.29 -16.31
N GLU A 267 -2.65 -2.86 -15.35
CA GLU A 267 -2.47 -1.60 -14.62
C GLU A 267 -1.24 -1.64 -13.71
N ALA A 268 -1.02 -2.76 -13.01
CA ALA A 268 0.17 -2.94 -12.19
C ALA A 268 1.45 -2.88 -13.02
N GLU A 269 1.47 -3.50 -14.20
CA GLU A 269 2.60 -3.40 -15.13
C GLU A 269 2.80 -1.96 -15.63
N THR A 270 1.71 -1.23 -15.90
CA THR A 270 1.76 0.20 -16.28
C THR A 270 2.40 1.05 -15.18
N MET A 271 2.04 0.80 -13.92
CA MET A 271 2.61 1.50 -12.77
C MET A 271 4.10 1.19 -12.57
N LEU A 272 4.50 -0.06 -12.86
CA LEU A 272 5.88 -0.54 -12.68
C LEU A 272 6.79 -0.26 -13.88
N ALA A 273 6.25 0.17 -15.01
CA ALA A 273 7.04 0.52 -16.18
C ALA A 273 7.97 1.72 -15.89
N GLU A 274 9.23 1.66 -16.36
CA GLU A 274 10.24 2.71 -16.23
C GLU A 274 9.90 3.96 -17.06
#